data_3ab83df4801fb30d1ea02df8abb1e39d
#
_entry.id   3ab83df4801fb30d1ea02df8abb1e39d
#
_cell.length_a   1.000
_cell.length_b   1.000
_cell.length_c   1.000
_cell.angle_alpha   90.00
_cell.angle_beta   90.00
_cell.angle_gamma   90.00
#
_symmetry.space_group_name_H-M   'P 1'
#
loop_
_entity.id
_entity.type
_entity.pdbx_description
1 polymer ?
#
loop_
_entity_poly.entity_id
_entity_poly.type
_entity_poly.pdbx_seq_one_letter_code
_entity_poly.pdbx_strand_id
1 'polypeptide(L)'
;RSWYYMEIFTDPSNENVVYVLNAPVLKSIDKGKTFQPISVPHGDNHHLWINPLNPKNMINSNDGGANITFNGGESWTRQDQQPTAQFYRVITDNKVPYHVYGGQQDNSAIGIASRTNGRGITWKDWYSVAGCESAYLAFDPNNPETVFGGCYQGIIDRWSRSTAASKSIKEYPELNLGNVPKDFKYRFNWNAPIISSPHDRSVIYHAGNVVFKTLDGGINWEVISPDLTRNDKAHQGPGGGPYTNEAAGGENYNTLMYLTESPHEKGVLWAGSDDGLVHLTRDGGINWSNVTPKELPEAIVNSIEVSPHDPAAAYITVMAYKFNNLKPMVYKTSDYGVSWVKRVSGIDDQTVVRVVREDKEVEGLLYAGTEAGLYISFNGGVFWQKIQLNLPIVPINDLTIQDNDLIAATAGRSFWILDDLGAF
;
A
#
# COMPACT_ATOMS: atom_id res chain seq x y z
N ARG A 1 -0.92 25.55 0.02
CA ARG A 1 -1.99 24.52 -0.07
C ARG A 1 -3.13 24.84 0.90
N SER A 2 -3.79 26.00 0.69
CA SER A 2 -4.82 26.53 1.58
C SER A 2 -6.12 25.69 1.62
N TRP A 3 -6.26 24.73 0.75
CA TRP A 3 -7.39 23.80 0.74
C TRP A 3 -7.17 22.60 1.67
N TYR A 4 -5.93 22.36 2.13
CA TYR A 4 -5.56 21.21 2.98
C TYR A 4 -5.11 21.68 4.37
N TYR A 5 -4.33 22.76 4.46
CA TYR A 5 -3.86 23.35 5.71
C TYR A 5 -4.56 24.67 5.93
N MET A 6 -5.55 24.72 6.83
CA MET A 6 -6.46 25.86 6.96
C MET A 6 -6.54 26.45 8.37
N GLU A 7 -5.75 25.91 9.32
CA GLU A 7 -5.92 26.27 10.72
C GLU A 7 -4.95 27.34 11.19
N ILE A 8 -5.50 28.29 11.98
CA ILE A 8 -4.77 29.39 12.63
C ILE A 8 -5.08 29.33 14.11
N PHE A 9 -4.04 29.41 14.93
CA PHE A 9 -4.15 29.40 16.39
C PHE A 9 -3.49 30.64 16.98
N THR A 10 -4.05 31.14 18.09
CA THR A 10 -3.49 32.25 18.84
C THR A 10 -2.98 31.77 20.20
N ASP A 11 -1.92 32.38 20.69
CA ASP A 11 -1.45 32.15 22.06
C ASP A 11 -2.50 32.73 23.04
N PRO A 12 -3.04 31.93 23.97
CA PRO A 12 -4.10 32.40 24.88
C PRO A 12 -3.65 33.46 25.87
N SER A 13 -2.33 33.68 26.03
CA SER A 13 -1.76 34.67 26.96
C SER A 13 -1.09 35.84 26.27
N ASN A 14 -0.89 35.78 24.93
CA ASN A 14 -0.18 36.83 24.19
C ASN A 14 -0.79 37.07 22.80
N GLU A 15 -1.55 38.12 22.67
CA GLU A 15 -2.22 38.51 21.41
C GLU A 15 -1.28 38.76 20.21
N ASN A 16 0.01 38.91 20.45
CA ASN A 16 0.99 39.13 19.39
C ASN A 16 1.43 37.80 18.73
N VAL A 17 1.16 36.65 19.39
CA VAL A 17 1.62 35.33 18.94
C VAL A 17 0.52 34.58 18.21
N VAL A 18 0.81 34.24 16.95
CA VAL A 18 -0.08 33.52 16.05
C VAL A 18 0.67 32.36 15.42
N TYR A 19 0.02 31.21 15.35
CA TYR A 19 0.52 30.03 14.65
C TYR A 19 -0.35 29.74 13.43
N VAL A 20 0.28 29.42 12.31
CA VAL A 20 -0.38 28.96 11.08
C VAL A 20 0.16 27.59 10.73
N LEU A 21 -0.75 26.65 10.58
CA LEU A 21 -0.36 25.28 10.21
C LEU A 21 -0.27 25.14 8.69
N ASN A 22 0.80 24.48 8.27
CA ASN A 22 1.08 24.11 6.89
C ASN A 22 2.04 22.92 6.90
N ALA A 23 2.65 22.58 5.75
CA ALA A 23 3.74 21.61 5.74
C ALA A 23 4.81 21.99 6.78
N PRO A 24 5.37 23.24 6.86
CA PRO A 24 5.96 23.76 8.08
C PRO A 24 4.90 24.40 8.98
N VAL A 25 5.10 24.35 10.28
CA VAL A 25 4.37 25.23 11.22
C VAL A 25 5.01 26.60 11.19
N LEU A 26 4.20 27.65 11.01
CA LEU A 26 4.65 29.04 11.00
C LEU A 26 4.24 29.74 12.30
N LYS A 27 5.13 30.54 12.86
CA LYS A 27 4.87 31.35 14.04
C LYS A 27 5.10 32.83 13.76
N SER A 28 4.16 33.67 14.16
CA SER A 28 4.30 35.12 14.24
C SER A 28 4.42 35.55 15.71
N ILE A 29 5.16 36.63 15.95
CA ILE A 29 5.24 37.29 17.25
C ILE A 29 4.86 38.78 17.17
N ASP A 30 4.30 39.22 16.04
CA ASP A 30 3.97 40.58 15.70
C ASP A 30 2.55 40.78 15.15
N LYS A 31 1.61 39.97 15.66
CA LYS A 31 0.16 39.98 15.26
C LYS A 31 -0.05 39.54 13.80
N GLY A 32 0.76 38.63 13.29
CA GLY A 32 0.63 38.08 11.94
C GLY A 32 1.23 38.95 10.84
N LYS A 33 2.06 39.93 11.17
CA LYS A 33 2.71 40.78 10.16
C LYS A 33 3.89 40.04 9.50
N THR A 34 4.64 39.27 10.27
CA THR A 34 5.71 38.43 9.78
C THR A 34 5.59 37.03 10.37
N PHE A 35 6.07 36.03 9.62
CA PHE A 35 6.04 34.63 10.04
C PHE A 35 7.41 33.98 9.88
N GLN A 36 7.78 33.16 10.83
CA GLN A 36 8.99 32.32 10.79
C GLN A 36 8.59 30.86 10.96
N PRO A 37 9.21 29.90 10.23
CA PRO A 37 8.97 28.50 10.44
C PRO A 37 9.55 28.07 11.80
N ILE A 38 8.81 27.21 12.49
CA ILE A 38 9.32 26.45 13.64
C ILE A 38 9.51 25.00 13.25
N SER A 39 10.62 24.40 13.69
CA SER A 39 10.92 23.01 13.40
C SER A 39 10.02 22.11 14.24
N VAL A 40 9.29 21.23 13.58
CA VAL A 40 8.52 20.13 14.18
C VAL A 40 9.03 18.82 13.60
N PRO A 41 8.86 17.68 14.29
CA PRO A 41 9.43 16.40 13.86
C PRO A 41 8.93 15.87 12.52
N HIS A 42 7.73 16.28 12.06
CA HIS A 42 7.14 15.86 10.81
C HIS A 42 6.46 17.05 10.10
N GLY A 43 6.32 16.97 8.78
CA GLY A 43 5.54 17.90 7.98
C GLY A 43 4.03 17.66 8.11
N ASP A 44 3.28 18.37 7.26
CA ASP A 44 1.85 18.19 7.10
C ASP A 44 1.08 18.28 8.43
N ASN A 45 1.08 19.51 8.98
CA ASN A 45 0.58 19.79 10.33
C ASN A 45 -0.89 20.18 10.28
N HIS A 46 -1.74 19.44 11.03
CA HIS A 46 -3.20 19.55 10.95
C HIS A 46 -3.86 20.18 12.16
N HIS A 47 -3.28 20.07 13.36
CA HIS A 47 -3.86 20.68 14.55
C HIS A 47 -2.81 21.05 15.60
N LEU A 48 -3.07 22.13 16.33
CA LEU A 48 -2.23 22.59 17.44
C LEU A 48 -3.11 22.93 18.67
N TRP A 49 -2.89 22.18 19.75
CA TRP A 49 -3.43 22.57 21.04
C TRP A 49 -2.38 23.34 21.84
N ILE A 50 -2.77 24.49 22.38
CA ILE A 50 -1.93 25.32 23.23
C ILE A 50 -2.53 25.36 24.62
N ASN A 51 -1.74 24.98 25.64
CA ASN A 51 -2.21 24.98 27.04
C ASN A 51 -2.53 26.41 27.49
N PRO A 52 -3.79 26.72 27.85
CA PRO A 52 -4.18 28.09 28.23
C PRO A 52 -3.55 28.57 29.55
N LEU A 53 -3.08 27.64 30.39
CA LEU A 53 -2.43 27.99 31.66
C LEU A 53 -0.90 28.10 31.52
N ASN A 54 -0.33 27.49 30.48
CA ASN A 54 1.09 27.55 30.18
C ASN A 54 1.31 27.36 28.67
N PRO A 55 1.32 28.43 27.86
CA PRO A 55 1.43 28.36 26.40
C PRO A 55 2.73 27.78 25.87
N LYS A 56 3.73 27.55 26.72
CA LYS A 56 4.93 26.79 26.34
C LYS A 56 4.64 25.32 26.16
N ASN A 57 3.53 24.81 26.74
CA ASN A 57 3.10 23.43 26.58
C ASN A 57 2.10 23.37 25.41
N MET A 58 2.49 22.64 24.36
CA MET A 58 1.65 22.47 23.18
C MET A 58 1.65 21.03 22.72
N ILE A 59 0.59 20.63 22.01
CA ILE A 59 0.51 19.37 21.29
C ILE A 59 0.26 19.69 19.82
N ASN A 60 1.11 19.19 18.94
CA ASN A 60 0.96 19.27 17.49
C ASN A 60 0.58 17.89 16.96
N SER A 61 -0.42 17.82 16.08
CA SER A 61 -0.72 16.62 15.29
C SER A 61 -0.37 16.85 13.83
N ASN A 62 0.19 15.82 13.23
CA ASN A 62 0.67 15.81 11.84
C ASN A 62 0.61 14.40 11.26
N ASP A 63 0.92 14.24 9.98
CA ASP A 63 0.82 12.95 9.30
C ASP A 63 1.83 11.89 9.80
N GLY A 64 2.81 12.29 10.60
CA GLY A 64 3.69 11.35 11.32
C GLY A 64 3.16 10.94 12.69
N GLY A 65 2.09 11.57 13.20
CA GLY A 65 1.51 11.30 14.52
C GLY A 65 1.30 12.56 15.36
N ALA A 66 1.72 12.55 16.63
CA ALA A 66 1.61 13.69 17.53
C ALA A 66 2.91 13.97 18.28
N ASN A 67 3.17 15.23 18.54
CA ASN A 67 4.36 15.71 19.26
C ASN A 67 3.97 16.66 20.38
N ILE A 68 4.67 16.58 21.49
CA ILE A 68 4.48 17.47 22.64
C ILE A 68 5.74 18.33 22.81
N THR A 69 5.54 19.63 23.06
CA THR A 69 6.58 20.55 23.50
C THR A 69 6.26 21.10 24.88
N PHE A 70 7.29 21.37 25.69
CA PHE A 70 7.21 22.00 27.00
C PHE A 70 7.95 23.35 27.04
N ASN A 71 8.51 23.79 25.91
CA ASN A 71 9.35 24.98 25.79
C ASN A 71 8.97 25.89 24.64
N GLY A 72 7.68 25.87 24.21
CA GLY A 72 7.17 26.79 23.21
C GLY A 72 7.57 26.44 21.77
N GLY A 73 7.92 25.16 21.51
CA GLY A 73 8.29 24.67 20.18
C GLY A 73 9.79 24.69 19.90
N GLU A 74 10.65 24.96 20.91
CA GLU A 74 12.11 24.87 20.74
C GLU A 74 12.57 23.43 20.60
N SER A 75 11.86 22.49 21.23
CA SER A 75 12.04 21.04 21.07
C SER A 75 10.71 20.30 21.22
N TRP A 76 10.64 19.11 20.63
CA TRP A 76 9.44 18.28 20.60
C TRP A 76 9.78 16.82 20.97
N THR A 77 8.79 16.11 21.50
CA THR A 77 8.88 14.66 21.68
C THR A 77 9.01 13.94 20.33
N ARG A 78 9.59 12.75 20.36
CA ARG A 78 9.69 11.87 19.18
C ARG A 78 8.36 11.18 18.90
N GLN A 79 8.20 10.67 17.68
CA GLN A 79 7.01 9.94 17.19
C GLN A 79 7.20 8.43 17.09
N ASP A 80 8.44 7.97 17.04
CA ASP A 80 8.83 6.56 16.84
C ASP A 80 8.44 5.61 17.98
N GLN A 81 7.73 6.09 18.98
CA GLN A 81 7.16 5.31 20.09
C GLN A 81 5.64 5.12 19.98
N GLN A 82 5.01 5.74 19.00
CA GLN A 82 3.55 5.64 18.82
C GLN A 82 3.22 4.34 18.06
N PRO A 83 2.27 3.52 18.54
CA PRO A 83 1.91 2.26 17.90
C PRO A 83 0.92 2.51 16.75
N THR A 84 1.27 3.42 15.86
CA THR A 84 0.45 3.86 14.72
C THR A 84 1.29 3.89 13.47
N ALA A 85 0.82 3.19 12.43
CA ALA A 85 1.37 3.24 11.08
C ALA A 85 0.36 2.66 10.09
N GLN A 86 0.31 3.22 8.89
CA GLN A 86 -0.47 2.69 7.78
C GLN A 86 0.48 2.10 6.74
N PHE A 87 0.36 0.80 6.51
CA PHE A 87 1.09 0.08 5.47
C PHE A 87 0.13 -0.38 4.37
N TYR A 88 0.51 -0.18 3.11
CA TYR A 88 -0.32 -0.57 1.97
C TYR A 88 -0.17 -2.04 1.59
N ARG A 89 1.08 -2.50 1.52
CA ARG A 89 1.43 -3.87 1.12
C ARG A 89 2.50 -4.43 2.05
N VAL A 90 2.64 -5.74 2.06
CA VAL A 90 3.64 -6.44 2.86
C VAL A 90 4.31 -7.55 2.08
N ILE A 91 5.64 -7.57 2.14
CA ILE A 91 6.48 -8.68 1.65
C ILE A 91 7.52 -9.05 2.72
N THR A 92 8.12 -10.21 2.60
CA THR A 92 9.12 -10.74 3.53
C THR A 92 10.35 -11.22 2.81
N ASP A 93 11.50 -11.24 3.52
CA ASP A 93 12.71 -11.95 3.09
C ASP A 93 12.80 -13.35 3.73
N ASN A 94 13.82 -14.13 3.35
CA ASN A 94 14.08 -15.48 3.87
C ASN A 94 15.22 -15.51 4.92
N LYS A 95 15.52 -14.40 5.58
CA LYS A 95 16.49 -14.37 6.69
C LYS A 95 15.93 -15.04 7.94
N VAL A 96 16.79 -15.35 8.88
CA VAL A 96 16.40 -15.88 10.20
C VAL A 96 16.97 -14.96 11.29
N PRO A 97 16.13 -14.20 11.99
CA PRO A 97 14.71 -13.99 11.74
C PRO A 97 14.47 -13.26 10.41
N TYR A 98 13.33 -13.53 9.76
CA TYR A 98 12.96 -12.83 8.55
C TYR A 98 12.64 -11.36 8.84
N HIS A 99 12.71 -10.53 7.80
CA HIS A 99 12.26 -9.13 7.88
C HIS A 99 10.95 -8.96 7.13
N VAL A 100 10.17 -8.00 7.60
CA VAL A 100 8.92 -7.54 7.00
C VAL A 100 9.16 -6.19 6.34
N TYR A 101 8.65 -6.01 5.13
CA TYR A 101 8.87 -4.78 4.34
C TYR A 101 7.53 -4.21 3.85
N GLY A 102 7.43 -2.88 3.82
CA GLY A 102 6.27 -2.18 3.27
C GLY A 102 6.46 -0.68 3.18
N GLY A 103 5.67 -0.04 2.32
CA GLY A 103 5.53 1.41 2.23
C GLY A 103 4.57 1.90 3.31
N GLN A 104 5.04 2.87 4.10
CA GLN A 104 4.27 3.51 5.16
C GLN A 104 3.81 4.88 4.70
N GLN A 105 2.50 5.10 4.70
CA GLN A 105 1.92 6.40 4.33
C GLN A 105 2.62 7.52 5.12
N ASP A 106 3.03 8.56 4.43
CA ASP A 106 3.73 9.77 4.89
C ASP A 106 5.11 9.55 5.55
N ASN A 107 5.58 8.29 5.65
CA ASN A 107 6.78 7.94 6.40
C ASN A 107 7.76 7.03 5.64
N SER A 108 7.81 7.09 4.31
CA SER A 108 8.70 6.31 3.46
C SER A 108 8.41 4.79 3.46
N ALA A 109 9.33 3.99 2.94
CA ALA A 109 9.26 2.53 2.97
C ALA A 109 10.33 1.97 3.91
N ILE A 110 9.99 0.90 4.63
CA ILE A 110 10.87 0.31 5.65
C ILE A 110 11.04 -1.20 5.48
N GLY A 111 12.15 -1.70 6.03
CA GLY A 111 12.37 -3.09 6.38
C GLY A 111 12.57 -3.22 7.89
N ILE A 112 11.89 -4.15 8.54
CA ILE A 112 11.90 -4.34 9.98
C ILE A 112 12.02 -5.81 10.34
N ALA A 113 12.86 -6.16 11.32
CA ALA A 113 12.99 -7.54 11.79
C ALA A 113 11.66 -8.04 12.39
N SER A 114 11.25 -9.26 12.04
CA SER A 114 10.07 -9.92 12.63
C SER A 114 10.24 -10.18 14.13
N ARG A 115 11.45 -10.44 14.57
CA ARG A 115 11.82 -10.78 15.95
C ARG A 115 13.21 -10.27 16.29
N THR A 116 13.48 -10.08 17.57
CA THR A 116 14.81 -9.73 18.09
C THR A 116 15.16 -10.58 19.31
N ASN A 117 16.44 -10.69 19.63
CA ASN A 117 16.88 -11.33 20.88
C ASN A 117 16.69 -10.44 22.11
N GLY A 118 16.15 -9.23 21.94
CA GLY A 118 15.88 -8.27 23.00
C GLY A 118 14.46 -8.41 23.58
N ARG A 119 14.06 -7.43 24.38
CA ARG A 119 12.71 -7.37 24.97
C ARG A 119 11.63 -6.91 23.98
N GLY A 120 12.02 -6.55 22.76
CA GLY A 120 11.12 -6.05 21.72
C GLY A 120 11.90 -5.44 20.56
N ILE A 121 11.18 -5.01 19.55
CA ILE A 121 11.73 -4.33 18.38
C ILE A 121 11.96 -2.85 18.73
N THR A 122 13.12 -2.32 18.36
CA THR A 122 13.52 -0.95 18.63
C THR A 122 13.96 -0.25 17.35
N TRP A 123 14.28 1.04 17.41
CA TRP A 123 14.78 1.82 16.27
C TRP A 123 16.03 1.23 15.59
N LYS A 124 16.75 0.33 16.22
CA LYS A 124 17.92 -0.37 15.65
C LYS A 124 17.56 -1.53 14.75
N ASP A 125 16.31 -1.98 14.83
CA ASP A 125 15.85 -3.21 14.21
C ASP A 125 15.08 -2.93 12.92
N TRP A 126 14.97 -1.67 12.50
CA TRP A 126 14.36 -1.27 11.25
C TRP A 126 15.21 -0.23 10.49
N TYR A 127 15.02 -0.13 9.20
CA TYR A 127 15.74 0.79 8.32
C TYR A 127 14.89 1.17 7.11
N SER A 128 15.14 2.36 6.56
CA SER A 128 14.50 2.78 5.31
C SER A 128 15.05 2.00 4.12
N VAL A 129 14.17 1.72 3.16
CA VAL A 129 14.49 1.04 1.89
C VAL A 129 14.07 1.92 0.70
N ALA A 130 14.12 1.36 -0.52
CA ALA A 130 13.65 2.03 -1.73
C ALA A 130 12.17 2.41 -1.67
N GLY A 131 11.80 3.40 -2.45
CA GLY A 131 10.42 3.84 -2.60
C GLY A 131 10.02 4.93 -1.61
N CYS A 132 8.73 5.21 -1.58
CA CYS A 132 8.14 6.21 -0.70
C CYS A 132 6.89 5.67 0.02
N GLU A 133 6.07 6.55 0.53
CA GLU A 133 4.86 6.23 1.28
C GLU A 133 3.92 5.23 0.60
N SER A 134 3.75 5.32 -0.72
CA SER A 134 2.86 4.46 -1.51
C SER A 134 3.55 3.21 -2.06
N ALA A 135 4.72 2.83 -1.52
CA ALA A 135 5.56 1.81 -2.13
C ALA A 135 4.91 0.41 -2.18
N TYR A 136 4.86 -0.16 -3.39
CA TYR A 136 5.09 -1.57 -3.58
C TYR A 136 6.59 -1.81 -3.53
N LEU A 137 7.00 -2.96 -3.00
CA LEU A 137 8.39 -3.36 -2.91
C LEU A 137 8.60 -4.71 -3.58
N ALA A 138 9.76 -4.88 -4.23
CA ALA A 138 10.17 -6.17 -4.77
C ALA A 138 11.67 -6.37 -4.58
N PHE A 139 12.07 -7.61 -4.33
CA PHE A 139 13.46 -8.07 -4.25
C PHE A 139 13.50 -9.61 -4.39
N ASP A 140 14.67 -10.16 -4.59
CA ASP A 140 14.89 -11.61 -4.42
C ASP A 140 14.84 -11.94 -2.90
N PRO A 141 13.87 -12.73 -2.42
CA PRO A 141 13.76 -13.05 -1.00
C PRO A 141 15.00 -13.71 -0.40
N ASN A 142 15.82 -14.38 -1.23
CA ASN A 142 17.09 -14.99 -0.81
C ASN A 142 18.26 -14.00 -0.83
N ASN A 143 18.11 -12.85 -1.48
CA ASN A 143 19.13 -11.81 -1.55
C ASN A 143 18.51 -10.41 -1.56
N PRO A 144 17.96 -9.92 -0.43
CA PRO A 144 17.28 -8.62 -0.34
C PRO A 144 18.24 -7.43 -0.23
N GLU A 145 19.47 -7.57 -0.72
CA GLU A 145 20.46 -6.46 -0.73
C GLU A 145 20.13 -5.41 -1.80
N THR A 146 19.38 -5.79 -2.85
CA THR A 146 18.85 -4.88 -3.85
C THR A 146 17.33 -4.87 -3.76
N VAL A 147 16.75 -3.71 -3.42
CA VAL A 147 15.31 -3.52 -3.29
C VAL A 147 14.84 -2.58 -4.40
N PHE A 148 13.75 -2.96 -5.05
CA PHE A 148 12.98 -2.12 -5.96
C PHE A 148 11.79 -1.57 -5.20
N GLY A 149 11.64 -0.26 -5.15
CA GLY A 149 10.57 0.38 -4.41
C GLY A 149 9.88 1.45 -5.21
N GLY A 150 8.55 1.42 -5.20
CA GLY A 150 7.69 2.35 -5.92
C GLY A 150 7.38 3.62 -5.16
N CYS A 151 6.90 4.59 -5.90
CA CYS A 151 6.28 5.79 -5.40
C CYS A 151 5.14 6.17 -6.34
N TYR A 152 4.28 7.09 -5.93
CA TYR A 152 3.19 7.56 -6.80
C TYR A 152 3.70 8.02 -8.18
N GLN A 153 2.82 8.03 -9.17
CA GLN A 153 3.11 8.38 -10.59
C GLN A 153 4.05 7.39 -11.30
N GLY A 154 4.14 6.14 -10.83
CA GLY A 154 5.00 5.13 -11.43
C GLY A 154 6.50 5.39 -11.24
N ILE A 155 6.86 6.23 -10.27
CA ILE A 155 8.27 6.34 -9.88
C ILE A 155 8.68 4.99 -9.28
N ILE A 156 9.81 4.48 -9.73
CA ILE A 156 10.43 3.26 -9.20
C ILE A 156 11.92 3.51 -9.03
N ASP A 157 12.43 3.16 -7.86
CA ASP A 157 13.83 3.25 -7.49
C ASP A 157 14.42 1.86 -7.25
N ARG A 158 15.66 1.71 -7.65
CA ARG A 158 16.52 0.59 -7.28
C ARG A 158 17.47 1.04 -6.18
N TRP A 159 17.36 0.45 -5.02
CA TRP A 159 18.18 0.77 -3.84
C TRP A 159 19.11 -0.38 -3.49
N SER A 160 20.33 -0.06 -3.07
CA SER A 160 21.31 -1.04 -2.58
C SER A 160 21.52 -0.86 -1.09
N ARG A 161 21.32 -1.92 -0.32
CA ARG A 161 21.52 -1.93 1.14
C ARG A 161 22.99 -1.69 1.51
N SER A 162 23.93 -2.27 0.77
CA SER A 162 25.37 -2.18 1.08
C SER A 162 25.93 -0.77 0.96
N THR A 163 25.37 0.05 0.05
CA THR A 163 25.81 1.42 -0.21
C THR A 163 24.82 2.49 0.26
N ALA A 164 23.58 2.08 0.61
CA ALA A 164 22.45 2.96 0.87
C ALA A 164 22.14 3.92 -0.32
N ALA A 165 22.64 3.61 -1.52
CA ALA A 165 22.43 4.42 -2.70
C ALA A 165 21.15 4.01 -3.43
N SER A 166 20.38 4.99 -3.89
CA SER A 166 19.19 4.83 -4.72
C SER A 166 19.42 5.37 -6.12
N LYS A 167 18.84 4.70 -7.11
CA LYS A 167 18.83 5.14 -8.50
C LYS A 167 17.41 5.03 -9.04
N SER A 168 16.88 6.13 -9.58
CA SER A 168 15.61 6.10 -10.28
C SER A 168 15.75 5.32 -11.60
N ILE A 169 14.81 4.41 -11.80
CA ILE A 169 14.76 3.50 -12.97
C ILE A 169 13.39 3.55 -13.62
N LYS A 170 12.67 4.67 -13.50
CA LYS A 170 11.35 4.87 -14.09
C LYS A 170 11.40 4.55 -15.59
N GLU A 171 10.47 3.74 -16.06
CA GLU A 171 10.40 3.18 -17.41
C GLU A 171 10.13 4.23 -18.49
N TYR A 172 9.49 5.35 -18.14
CA TYR A 172 9.23 6.48 -19.02
C TYR A 172 9.32 7.80 -18.25
N PRO A 173 10.17 8.75 -18.68
CA PRO A 173 10.43 9.99 -17.93
C PRO A 173 9.32 11.04 -18.15
N GLU A 174 8.14 10.81 -17.59
CA GLU A 174 7.00 11.72 -17.64
C GLU A 174 6.72 12.29 -16.25
N LEU A 175 6.51 13.62 -16.19
CA LEU A 175 6.06 14.30 -14.98
C LEU A 175 4.54 14.43 -15.03
N ASN A 176 3.87 13.72 -14.14
CA ASN A 176 2.41 13.62 -14.15
C ASN A 176 1.72 14.64 -13.22
N LEU A 177 2.46 15.22 -12.25
CA LEU A 177 1.90 16.20 -11.32
C LEU A 177 1.36 17.44 -12.06
N GLY A 178 0.08 17.75 -11.81
CA GLY A 178 -0.60 18.91 -12.40
C GLY A 178 -1.02 18.73 -13.85
N ASN A 179 -0.77 17.58 -14.46
CA ASN A 179 -1.20 17.25 -15.81
C ASN A 179 -2.46 16.36 -15.80
N VAL A 180 -3.14 16.26 -16.93
CA VAL A 180 -4.39 15.52 -17.06
C VAL A 180 -4.10 14.06 -17.45
N PRO A 181 -4.54 13.05 -16.68
CA PRO A 181 -4.25 11.64 -16.92
C PRO A 181 -4.61 11.12 -18.32
N LYS A 182 -5.62 11.67 -18.97
CA LYS A 182 -6.00 11.29 -20.35
C LYS A 182 -4.89 11.55 -21.39
N ASP A 183 -3.97 12.47 -21.08
CA ASP A 183 -2.87 12.89 -21.96
C ASP A 183 -1.58 12.14 -21.64
N PHE A 184 -1.54 11.33 -20.57
CA PHE A 184 -0.36 10.54 -20.23
C PHE A 184 -0.18 9.38 -21.20
N LYS A 185 1.09 9.10 -21.50
CA LYS A 185 1.44 7.88 -22.20
C LYS A 185 1.14 6.64 -21.35
N TYR A 186 1.49 6.71 -20.06
CA TYR A 186 1.23 5.66 -19.09
C TYR A 186 0.59 6.24 -17.82
N ARG A 187 -0.41 5.58 -17.30
CA ARG A 187 -1.10 5.92 -16.06
C ARG A 187 -0.70 4.91 -14.98
N PHE A 188 -0.43 5.39 -13.78
CA PHE A 188 -0.04 4.56 -12.65
C PHE A 188 -0.97 4.80 -11.47
N ASN A 189 -1.30 3.75 -10.75
CA ASN A 189 -2.00 3.84 -9.49
C ASN A 189 -1.14 4.54 -8.43
N TRP A 190 -1.75 5.07 -7.38
CA TRP A 190 -1.05 5.56 -6.19
C TRP A 190 -0.08 4.50 -5.65
N ASN A 191 -0.55 3.26 -5.56
CA ASN A 191 0.20 2.10 -5.13
C ASN A 191 0.42 1.16 -6.34
N ALA A 192 1.27 1.56 -7.28
CA ALA A 192 1.52 0.85 -8.53
C ALA A 192 2.27 -0.48 -8.30
N PRO A 193 1.79 -1.61 -8.81
CA PRO A 193 2.39 -2.92 -8.57
C PRO A 193 3.83 -3.04 -9.05
N ILE A 194 4.70 -3.58 -8.18
CA ILE A 194 6.06 -4.01 -8.51
C ILE A 194 6.21 -5.43 -7.95
N ILE A 195 6.60 -6.39 -8.78
CA ILE A 195 6.83 -7.77 -8.35
C ILE A 195 8.12 -8.32 -8.94
N SER A 196 8.78 -9.20 -8.20
CA SER A 196 9.84 -10.08 -8.70
C SER A 196 9.25 -11.40 -9.14
N SER A 197 9.80 -11.98 -10.22
CA SER A 197 9.41 -13.31 -10.65
C SER A 197 9.86 -14.37 -9.64
N PRO A 198 8.99 -15.31 -9.24
CA PRO A 198 9.40 -16.44 -8.41
C PRO A 198 10.26 -17.45 -9.18
N HIS A 199 10.31 -17.39 -10.52
CA HIS A 199 11.00 -18.31 -11.40
C HIS A 199 12.36 -17.80 -11.90
N ASP A 200 12.57 -16.47 -11.90
CA ASP A 200 13.76 -15.87 -12.49
C ASP A 200 14.13 -14.57 -11.75
N ARG A 201 15.19 -14.61 -10.98
CA ARG A 201 15.65 -13.49 -10.13
C ARG A 201 16.02 -12.22 -10.90
N SER A 202 16.29 -12.32 -12.21
CA SER A 202 16.57 -11.15 -13.04
C SER A 202 15.31 -10.41 -13.49
N VAL A 203 14.14 -11.05 -13.38
CA VAL A 203 12.88 -10.52 -13.87
C VAL A 203 12.18 -9.71 -12.79
N ILE A 204 11.95 -8.43 -13.10
CA ILE A 204 11.08 -7.53 -12.33
C ILE A 204 9.98 -7.05 -13.26
N TYR A 205 8.75 -7.04 -12.75
CA TYR A 205 7.60 -6.45 -13.43
C TYR A 205 7.15 -5.19 -12.70
N HIS A 206 6.71 -4.20 -13.47
CA HIS A 206 6.04 -2.99 -12.97
C HIS A 206 4.75 -2.77 -13.74
N ALA A 207 3.70 -2.24 -13.10
CA ALA A 207 2.40 -2.11 -13.75
C ALA A 207 1.80 -0.70 -13.59
N GLY A 208 1.47 -0.13 -14.75
CA GLY A 208 0.64 1.06 -14.89
C GLY A 208 -0.73 0.68 -15.49
N ASN A 209 -1.15 1.32 -16.58
CA ASN A 209 -2.24 0.80 -17.42
C ASN A 209 -1.78 -0.36 -18.32
N VAL A 210 -0.49 -0.56 -18.43
CA VAL A 210 0.18 -1.68 -19.10
C VAL A 210 1.15 -2.37 -18.15
N VAL A 211 1.63 -3.55 -18.50
CA VAL A 211 2.68 -4.27 -17.75
C VAL A 211 4.02 -4.07 -18.41
N PHE A 212 5.00 -3.67 -17.60
CA PHE A 212 6.41 -3.53 -17.97
C PHE A 212 7.21 -4.69 -17.37
N LYS A 213 8.28 -5.06 -18.08
CA LYS A 213 9.24 -6.09 -17.67
C LYS A 213 10.66 -5.60 -17.87
N THR A 214 11.54 -5.88 -16.91
CA THR A 214 12.99 -5.68 -17.03
C THR A 214 13.73 -6.97 -16.71
N LEU A 215 14.89 -7.16 -17.34
CA LEU A 215 15.82 -8.29 -17.10
C LEU A 215 17.19 -7.82 -16.61
N ASP A 216 17.40 -6.51 -16.50
CA ASP A 216 18.70 -5.89 -16.20
C ASP A 216 18.65 -4.90 -15.04
N GLY A 217 17.65 -5.09 -14.15
CA GLY A 217 17.49 -4.28 -12.96
C GLY A 217 17.00 -2.86 -13.25
N GLY A 218 16.19 -2.69 -14.29
CA GLY A 218 15.53 -1.44 -14.63
C GLY A 218 16.33 -0.51 -15.52
N ILE A 219 17.41 -0.99 -16.16
CA ILE A 219 18.14 -0.21 -17.16
C ILE A 219 17.31 -0.12 -18.44
N ASN A 220 16.71 -1.23 -18.85
CA ASN A 220 15.79 -1.31 -19.98
C ASN A 220 14.46 -1.91 -19.54
N TRP A 221 13.37 -1.37 -20.08
CA TRP A 221 12.02 -1.85 -19.85
C TRP A 221 11.33 -2.21 -21.17
N GLU A 222 10.67 -3.34 -21.17
CA GLU A 222 9.81 -3.83 -22.26
C GLU A 222 8.35 -3.73 -21.84
N VAL A 223 7.48 -3.22 -22.71
CA VAL A 223 6.03 -3.29 -22.53
C VAL A 223 5.55 -4.65 -23.04
N ILE A 224 4.98 -5.46 -22.15
CA ILE A 224 4.55 -6.82 -22.45
C ILE A 224 3.02 -7.00 -22.43
N SER A 225 2.26 -5.91 -22.47
CA SER A 225 0.78 -5.97 -22.56
C SER A 225 0.22 -4.81 -23.37
N PRO A 226 -0.99 -4.93 -23.93
CA PRO A 226 -1.81 -3.77 -24.27
C PRO A 226 -2.25 -3.02 -23.00
N ASP A 227 -3.05 -1.95 -23.16
CA ASP A 227 -3.77 -1.34 -22.04
C ASP A 227 -4.80 -2.36 -21.49
N LEU A 228 -4.63 -2.76 -20.23
CA LEU A 228 -5.42 -3.78 -19.55
C LEU A 228 -6.56 -3.18 -18.69
N THR A 229 -6.90 -1.92 -18.95
CA THR A 229 -7.96 -1.19 -18.25
C THR A 229 -9.14 -0.92 -19.19
N ARG A 230 -10.24 -0.37 -18.69
CA ARG A 230 -11.34 0.13 -19.53
C ARG A 230 -10.93 1.33 -20.38
N ASN A 231 -9.87 2.05 -19.97
CA ASN A 231 -9.33 3.23 -20.62
C ASN A 231 -10.40 4.30 -20.94
N ASP A 232 -11.34 4.49 -20.02
CA ASP A 232 -12.42 5.46 -20.18
C ASP A 232 -11.93 6.88 -20.02
N LYS A 233 -11.76 7.57 -21.14
CA LYS A 233 -11.25 8.94 -21.19
C LYS A 233 -12.14 9.96 -20.48
N ALA A 234 -13.41 9.68 -20.29
CA ALA A 234 -14.34 10.56 -19.54
C ALA A 234 -13.99 10.61 -18.05
N HIS A 235 -13.39 9.55 -17.51
CA HIS A 235 -12.98 9.43 -16.12
C HIS A 235 -11.48 9.71 -15.89
N GLN A 236 -10.76 10.18 -16.89
CA GLN A 236 -9.35 10.54 -16.81
C GLN A 236 -9.14 12.07 -16.80
N GLY A 237 -10.01 12.79 -16.11
CA GLY A 237 -9.91 14.23 -15.89
C GLY A 237 -8.81 14.62 -14.89
N PRO A 238 -8.65 15.91 -14.57
CA PRO A 238 -7.75 16.34 -13.51
C PRO A 238 -8.21 15.80 -12.15
N GLY A 239 -7.26 15.38 -11.34
CA GLY A 239 -7.54 14.73 -10.06
C GLY A 239 -7.85 13.25 -10.18
N GLY A 240 -8.06 12.57 -9.08
CA GLY A 240 -8.31 11.13 -9.02
C GLY A 240 -9.71 10.73 -9.51
N GLY A 241 -10.04 10.99 -10.76
CA GLY A 241 -11.34 10.59 -11.32
C GLY A 241 -11.65 9.11 -11.12
N PRO A 242 -12.92 8.69 -11.06
CA PRO A 242 -14.12 9.53 -11.17
C PRO A 242 -14.55 10.19 -9.85
N TYR A 243 -13.79 10.07 -8.77
CA TYR A 243 -14.25 10.31 -7.40
C TYR A 243 -13.90 11.70 -6.85
N THR A 244 -12.81 12.30 -7.32
CA THR A 244 -12.35 13.61 -6.84
C THR A 244 -12.04 14.53 -8.01
N ASN A 245 -12.14 15.86 -7.77
CA ASN A 245 -11.75 16.90 -8.72
C ASN A 245 -10.40 17.54 -8.33
N GLU A 246 -9.67 16.95 -7.41
CA GLU A 246 -8.42 17.48 -6.89
C GLU A 246 -7.27 17.07 -7.79
N ALA A 247 -6.47 18.03 -8.19
CA ALA A 247 -5.36 17.83 -9.09
C ALA A 247 -4.06 17.45 -8.33
N ALA A 248 -4.12 16.49 -7.42
CA ALA A 248 -2.92 16.04 -6.71
C ALA A 248 -1.98 15.27 -7.66
N GLY A 249 -2.55 14.60 -8.68
CA GLY A 249 -1.79 13.93 -9.75
C GLY A 249 -1.20 12.58 -9.35
N GLY A 250 -1.54 12.09 -8.17
CA GLY A 250 -1.09 10.79 -7.68
C GLY A 250 -2.11 9.67 -7.85
N GLU A 251 -3.40 10.01 -7.87
CA GLU A 251 -4.52 9.07 -7.91
C GLU A 251 -5.11 8.99 -9.33
N ASN A 252 -4.39 8.36 -10.24
CA ASN A 252 -4.89 8.13 -11.59
C ASN A 252 -5.89 6.97 -11.61
N TYR A 253 -6.91 7.10 -12.44
CA TYR A 253 -7.90 6.05 -12.70
C TYR A 253 -7.61 5.34 -14.03
N ASN A 254 -8.18 4.15 -14.21
CA ASN A 254 -7.85 3.20 -15.27
C ASN A 254 -6.37 2.77 -15.20
N THR A 255 -6.01 2.17 -14.08
CA THR A 255 -4.66 1.67 -13.77
C THR A 255 -4.73 0.24 -13.26
N LEU A 256 -3.63 -0.49 -13.33
CA LEU A 256 -3.50 -1.78 -12.67
C LEU A 256 -3.24 -1.56 -11.18
N MET A 257 -4.05 -2.22 -10.36
CA MET A 257 -3.97 -2.20 -8.89
C MET A 257 -3.24 -3.40 -8.34
N TYR A 258 -3.27 -4.52 -9.06
CA TYR A 258 -2.61 -5.76 -8.66
C TYR A 258 -2.00 -6.49 -9.83
N LEU A 259 -0.84 -7.10 -9.60
CA LEU A 259 -0.14 -7.97 -10.54
C LEU A 259 0.48 -9.11 -9.74
N THR A 260 0.40 -10.33 -10.25
CA THR A 260 1.08 -11.51 -9.69
C THR A 260 1.47 -12.49 -10.79
N GLU A 261 2.62 -13.14 -10.63
CA GLU A 261 3.03 -14.28 -11.45
C GLU A 261 2.69 -15.58 -10.71
N SER A 262 2.20 -16.59 -11.43
CA SER A 262 1.90 -17.91 -10.89
C SER A 262 3.15 -18.50 -10.20
N PRO A 263 3.04 -19.06 -8.99
CA PRO A 263 4.16 -19.74 -8.37
C PRO A 263 4.50 -21.08 -9.06
N HIS A 264 3.61 -21.61 -9.89
CA HIS A 264 3.76 -22.90 -10.59
C HIS A 264 4.35 -22.78 -11.98
N GLU A 265 3.97 -21.72 -12.73
CA GLU A 265 4.20 -21.64 -14.16
C GLU A 265 4.85 -20.28 -14.52
N LYS A 266 6.08 -20.33 -15.02
CA LYS A 266 6.80 -19.15 -15.49
C LYS A 266 6.03 -18.46 -16.63
N GLY A 267 5.83 -17.13 -16.50
CA GLY A 267 5.16 -16.33 -17.52
C GLY A 267 3.64 -16.40 -17.49
N VAL A 268 3.04 -17.08 -16.50
CA VAL A 268 1.60 -16.98 -16.24
C VAL A 268 1.36 -15.82 -15.28
N LEU A 269 0.82 -14.72 -15.82
CA LEU A 269 0.62 -13.47 -15.07
C LEU A 269 -0.86 -13.11 -15.00
N TRP A 270 -1.29 -12.72 -13.80
CA TRP A 270 -2.62 -12.21 -13.53
C TRP A 270 -2.55 -10.72 -13.21
N ALA A 271 -3.40 -9.92 -13.83
CA ALA A 271 -3.49 -8.48 -13.62
C ALA A 271 -4.90 -8.06 -13.26
N GLY A 272 -5.05 -7.25 -12.21
CA GLY A 272 -6.32 -6.66 -11.77
C GLY A 272 -6.28 -5.14 -11.82
N SER A 273 -7.32 -4.52 -12.39
CA SER A 273 -7.40 -3.07 -12.51
C SER A 273 -8.28 -2.41 -11.44
N ASP A 274 -8.11 -1.11 -11.27
CA ASP A 274 -8.93 -0.27 -10.37
C ASP A 274 -10.32 0.03 -10.93
N ASP A 275 -10.58 -0.33 -12.18
CA ASP A 275 -11.86 -0.22 -12.88
C ASP A 275 -12.56 -1.56 -13.13
N GLY A 276 -12.07 -2.65 -12.48
CA GLY A 276 -12.78 -3.91 -12.35
C GLY A 276 -12.52 -4.94 -13.44
N LEU A 277 -11.41 -4.87 -14.15
CA LEU A 277 -11.01 -5.89 -15.11
C LEU A 277 -9.97 -6.84 -14.52
N VAL A 278 -10.07 -8.12 -14.90
CA VAL A 278 -9.08 -9.16 -14.61
C VAL A 278 -8.55 -9.71 -15.91
N HIS A 279 -7.24 -9.66 -16.09
CA HIS A 279 -6.58 -10.19 -17.28
C HIS A 279 -5.59 -11.27 -16.92
N LEU A 280 -5.41 -12.23 -17.81
CA LEU A 280 -4.49 -13.36 -17.70
C LEU A 280 -3.68 -13.49 -18.97
N THR A 281 -2.36 -13.66 -18.82
CA THR A 281 -1.49 -14.20 -19.86
C THR A 281 -0.93 -15.54 -19.41
N ARG A 282 -0.70 -16.47 -20.36
CA ARG A 282 -0.09 -17.77 -20.10
C ARG A 282 1.18 -18.00 -20.95
N ASP A 283 1.65 -16.95 -21.61
CA ASP A 283 2.77 -17.01 -22.57
C ASP A 283 3.75 -15.85 -22.39
N GLY A 284 3.86 -15.32 -21.16
CA GLY A 284 4.82 -14.29 -20.81
C GLY A 284 4.47 -12.89 -21.31
N GLY A 285 3.19 -12.66 -21.61
CA GLY A 285 2.69 -11.36 -22.06
C GLY A 285 2.48 -11.23 -23.58
N ILE A 286 2.70 -12.31 -24.34
CA ILE A 286 2.47 -12.28 -25.80
C ILE A 286 0.97 -12.12 -26.09
N ASN A 287 0.13 -12.88 -25.37
CA ASN A 287 -1.32 -12.77 -25.46
C ASN A 287 -1.94 -12.56 -24.07
N TRP A 288 -2.92 -11.66 -24.00
CA TRP A 288 -3.69 -11.39 -22.80
C TRP A 288 -5.15 -11.65 -23.04
N SER A 289 -5.78 -12.41 -22.13
CA SER A 289 -7.21 -12.71 -22.16
C SER A 289 -7.91 -11.97 -21.04
N ASN A 290 -9.03 -11.34 -21.33
CA ASN A 290 -9.92 -10.80 -20.30
C ASN A 290 -10.70 -11.97 -19.70
N VAL A 291 -10.45 -12.22 -18.41
CA VAL A 291 -11.07 -13.30 -17.63
C VAL A 291 -11.94 -12.77 -16.50
N THR A 292 -12.38 -11.53 -16.60
CA THR A 292 -13.20 -10.85 -15.58
C THR A 292 -14.49 -11.65 -15.31
N PRO A 293 -14.89 -11.86 -14.02
CA PRO A 293 -16.20 -12.43 -13.71
C PRO A 293 -17.34 -11.64 -14.38
N LYS A 294 -18.26 -12.32 -15.05
CA LYS A 294 -19.32 -11.68 -15.88
C LYS A 294 -20.20 -10.68 -15.12
N GLU A 295 -20.40 -10.90 -13.83
CA GLU A 295 -21.26 -10.07 -12.98
C GLU A 295 -20.46 -9.03 -12.16
N LEU A 296 -19.15 -8.90 -12.42
CA LEU A 296 -18.32 -7.95 -11.66
C LEU A 296 -18.70 -6.52 -12.06
N PRO A 297 -19.10 -5.67 -11.10
CA PRO A 297 -19.33 -4.25 -11.38
C PRO A 297 -18.01 -3.53 -11.62
N GLU A 298 -18.06 -2.29 -12.06
CA GLU A 298 -16.91 -1.38 -11.98
C GLU A 298 -16.49 -1.23 -10.53
N ALA A 299 -15.24 -1.61 -10.23
CA ALA A 299 -14.75 -1.72 -8.87
C ALA A 299 -13.22 -1.95 -8.88
N ILE A 300 -12.58 -1.88 -7.74
CA ILE A 300 -11.13 -2.12 -7.59
C ILE A 300 -10.87 -3.62 -7.41
N VAL A 301 -10.13 -4.25 -8.31
CA VAL A 301 -9.56 -5.59 -8.07
C VAL A 301 -8.30 -5.41 -7.21
N ASN A 302 -8.45 -5.55 -5.89
CA ASN A 302 -7.43 -5.17 -4.93
C ASN A 302 -6.38 -6.24 -4.67
N SER A 303 -6.73 -7.52 -4.77
CA SER A 303 -5.77 -8.61 -4.69
C SER A 303 -6.14 -9.79 -5.57
N ILE A 304 -5.13 -10.50 -6.01
CA ILE A 304 -5.23 -11.78 -6.73
C ILE A 304 -4.29 -12.76 -6.05
N GLU A 305 -4.82 -13.86 -5.57
CA GLU A 305 -4.06 -14.96 -4.99
C GLU A 305 -4.16 -16.16 -5.92
N VAL A 306 -3.06 -16.54 -6.54
CA VAL A 306 -2.96 -17.81 -7.26
C VAL A 306 -2.74 -18.91 -6.20
N SER A 307 -3.58 -19.94 -6.24
CA SER A 307 -3.47 -21.04 -5.26
C SER A 307 -2.06 -21.65 -5.28
N PRO A 308 -1.42 -21.85 -4.12
CA PRO A 308 -0.15 -22.58 -4.06
C PRO A 308 -0.31 -24.07 -4.34
N HIS A 309 -1.54 -24.60 -4.42
CA HIS A 309 -1.84 -26.02 -4.59
C HIS A 309 -2.32 -26.38 -5.99
N ASP A 310 -2.94 -25.43 -6.72
CA ASP A 310 -3.50 -25.67 -8.06
C ASP A 310 -3.19 -24.49 -8.99
N PRO A 311 -2.42 -24.70 -10.07
CA PRO A 311 -2.05 -23.62 -11.01
C PRO A 311 -3.24 -22.97 -11.72
N ALA A 312 -4.36 -23.69 -11.87
CA ALA A 312 -5.58 -23.20 -12.49
C ALA A 312 -6.50 -22.43 -11.53
N ALA A 313 -6.24 -22.54 -10.23
CA ALA A 313 -7.07 -21.91 -9.22
C ALA A 313 -6.51 -20.53 -8.79
N ALA A 314 -7.42 -19.58 -8.65
CA ALA A 314 -7.09 -18.27 -8.09
C ALA A 314 -8.29 -17.68 -7.35
N TYR A 315 -7.98 -16.80 -6.41
CA TYR A 315 -8.96 -15.99 -5.69
C TYR A 315 -8.75 -14.52 -6.02
N ILE A 316 -9.82 -13.77 -6.21
CA ILE A 316 -9.76 -12.31 -6.32
C ILE A 316 -10.59 -11.65 -5.23
N THR A 317 -10.09 -10.53 -4.71
CA THR A 317 -10.88 -9.64 -3.85
C THR A 317 -11.19 -8.36 -4.59
N VAL A 318 -12.40 -7.88 -4.43
CA VAL A 318 -12.89 -6.71 -5.14
C VAL A 318 -13.52 -5.73 -4.15
N MET A 319 -13.21 -4.46 -4.33
CA MET A 319 -13.71 -3.38 -3.47
C MET A 319 -14.50 -2.38 -4.31
N ALA A 320 -15.73 -2.10 -3.91
CA ALA A 320 -16.59 -1.11 -4.57
C ALA A 320 -17.06 0.00 -3.60
N TYR A 321 -16.33 0.24 -2.52
CA TYR A 321 -16.69 1.24 -1.52
C TYR A 321 -16.77 2.66 -2.09
N LYS A 322 -15.97 2.98 -3.10
CA LYS A 322 -16.02 4.25 -3.81
C LYS A 322 -17.33 4.46 -4.59
N PHE A 323 -18.05 3.38 -4.87
CA PHE A 323 -19.41 3.39 -5.44
C PHE A 323 -20.48 3.19 -4.36
N ASN A 324 -20.19 3.43 -3.10
CA ASN A 324 -21.07 3.26 -1.95
C ASN A 324 -21.60 1.82 -1.80
N ASN A 325 -20.80 0.83 -2.20
CA ASN A 325 -21.10 -0.58 -2.06
C ASN A 325 -20.05 -1.24 -1.16
N LEU A 326 -20.44 -1.54 0.08
CA LEU A 326 -19.59 -2.14 1.11
C LEU A 326 -19.69 -3.66 1.19
N LYS A 327 -20.45 -4.29 0.28
CA LYS A 327 -20.65 -5.75 0.31
C LYS A 327 -19.32 -6.48 0.08
N PRO A 328 -19.12 -7.61 0.77
CA PRO A 328 -17.95 -8.45 0.53
C PRO A 328 -17.99 -9.05 -0.88
N MET A 329 -16.84 -9.01 -1.54
CA MET A 329 -16.67 -9.58 -2.87
C MET A 329 -15.37 -10.36 -2.94
N VAL A 330 -15.48 -11.69 -2.86
CA VAL A 330 -14.42 -12.66 -3.07
C VAL A 330 -14.92 -13.65 -4.13
N TYR A 331 -14.10 -13.91 -5.14
CA TYR A 331 -14.41 -14.88 -6.18
C TYR A 331 -13.29 -15.88 -6.32
N LYS A 332 -13.65 -17.15 -6.55
CA LYS A 332 -12.70 -18.24 -6.84
C LYS A 332 -12.90 -18.73 -8.27
N THR A 333 -11.82 -18.94 -8.98
CA THR A 333 -11.75 -19.75 -10.19
C THR A 333 -10.97 -21.06 -9.93
N SER A 334 -11.21 -22.09 -10.74
CA SER A 334 -10.42 -23.33 -10.77
C SER A 334 -10.13 -23.76 -12.22
N ASP A 335 -10.20 -22.82 -13.17
CA ASP A 335 -10.09 -23.08 -14.60
C ASP A 335 -9.44 -21.89 -15.34
N TYR A 336 -8.46 -21.22 -14.71
CA TYR A 336 -7.77 -20.04 -15.25
C TYR A 336 -8.72 -18.88 -15.60
N GLY A 337 -9.78 -18.68 -14.80
CA GLY A 337 -10.71 -17.56 -14.97
C GLY A 337 -11.79 -17.76 -16.04
N VAL A 338 -11.95 -18.97 -16.58
CA VAL A 338 -13.06 -19.28 -17.50
C VAL A 338 -14.40 -19.19 -16.78
N SER A 339 -14.43 -19.65 -15.53
CA SER A 339 -15.59 -19.51 -14.65
C SER A 339 -15.20 -19.04 -13.26
N TRP A 340 -16.14 -18.37 -12.58
CA TRP A 340 -15.93 -17.81 -11.24
C TRP A 340 -17.12 -18.14 -10.33
N VAL A 341 -16.79 -18.41 -9.06
CA VAL A 341 -17.79 -18.64 -8.00
C VAL A 341 -17.55 -17.67 -6.86
N LYS A 342 -18.59 -16.96 -6.45
CA LYS A 342 -18.55 -16.03 -5.31
C LYS A 342 -18.40 -16.81 -4.00
N ARG A 343 -17.51 -16.35 -3.10
CA ARG A 343 -17.11 -17.00 -1.85
C ARG A 343 -17.13 -16.02 -0.68
N VAL A 344 -18.31 -15.70 -0.15
CA VAL A 344 -18.47 -14.67 0.91
C VAL A 344 -19.35 -15.11 2.09
N SER A 345 -19.85 -16.34 2.10
CA SER A 345 -20.73 -16.82 3.17
C SER A 345 -20.00 -16.79 4.52
N GLY A 346 -20.61 -16.17 5.54
CA GLY A 346 -20.03 -15.99 6.87
C GLY A 346 -19.28 -14.66 7.07
N ILE A 347 -19.05 -13.86 6.01
CA ILE A 347 -18.55 -12.49 6.13
C ILE A 347 -19.76 -11.55 6.26
N ASP A 348 -19.68 -10.57 7.15
CA ASP A 348 -20.74 -9.59 7.36
C ASP A 348 -21.01 -8.77 6.09
N ASP A 349 -22.28 -8.54 5.76
CA ASP A 349 -22.75 -7.92 4.52
C ASP A 349 -22.25 -6.48 4.26
N GLN A 350 -21.73 -5.80 5.29
CA GLN A 350 -21.18 -4.45 5.19
C GLN A 350 -19.67 -4.43 5.43
N THR A 351 -19.00 -5.53 5.12
CA THR A 351 -17.56 -5.66 5.33
C THR A 351 -16.81 -5.83 4.02
N VAL A 352 -16.11 -4.81 3.60
CA VAL A 352 -15.23 -4.85 2.42
C VAL A 352 -14.06 -5.79 2.67
N VAL A 353 -13.83 -6.75 1.76
CA VAL A 353 -12.66 -7.65 1.79
C VAL A 353 -11.56 -7.06 0.93
N ARG A 354 -10.39 -6.86 1.52
CA ARG A 354 -9.24 -6.27 0.85
C ARG A 354 -8.28 -7.29 0.25
N VAL A 355 -8.08 -8.41 0.94
CA VAL A 355 -7.08 -9.40 0.58
C VAL A 355 -7.51 -10.81 0.99
N VAL A 356 -7.14 -11.80 0.20
CA VAL A 356 -7.22 -13.23 0.55
C VAL A 356 -5.85 -13.84 0.31
N ARG A 357 -5.42 -14.74 1.22
CA ARG A 357 -4.24 -15.60 1.04
C ARG A 357 -4.62 -17.04 1.35
N GLU A 358 -4.10 -17.97 0.56
CA GLU A 358 -4.23 -19.40 0.80
C GLU A 358 -2.99 -19.90 1.54
N ASP A 359 -3.19 -20.77 2.52
CA ASP A 359 -2.11 -21.42 3.25
C ASP A 359 -1.24 -22.25 2.30
N LYS A 360 0.09 -22.22 2.52
CA LYS A 360 1.05 -22.88 1.62
C LYS A 360 1.12 -24.40 1.83
N GLU A 361 0.73 -24.87 3.02
CA GLU A 361 0.80 -26.27 3.43
C GLU A 361 -0.58 -26.96 3.40
N VAL A 362 -1.66 -26.22 3.66
CA VAL A 362 -3.01 -26.75 3.82
C VAL A 362 -3.94 -26.18 2.74
N GLU A 363 -4.27 -27.03 1.75
CA GLU A 363 -5.19 -26.67 0.67
C GLU A 363 -6.55 -26.27 1.22
N GLY A 364 -7.07 -25.11 0.76
CA GLY A 364 -8.38 -24.59 1.14
C GLY A 364 -8.43 -23.92 2.51
N LEU A 365 -7.33 -23.85 3.25
CA LEU A 365 -7.21 -22.98 4.42
C LEU A 365 -6.88 -21.56 3.93
N LEU A 366 -7.79 -20.64 4.18
CA LEU A 366 -7.70 -19.27 3.67
C LEU A 366 -7.78 -18.25 4.80
N TYR A 367 -7.05 -17.14 4.63
CA TYR A 367 -7.12 -15.96 5.47
C TYR A 367 -7.60 -14.76 4.66
N ALA A 368 -8.54 -14.00 5.20
CA ALA A 368 -9.06 -12.79 4.55
C ALA A 368 -8.92 -11.56 5.43
N GLY A 369 -8.18 -10.57 4.93
CA GLY A 369 -8.10 -9.23 5.53
C GLY A 369 -9.25 -8.35 5.04
N THR A 370 -9.91 -7.68 5.99
CA THR A 370 -11.09 -6.84 5.73
C THR A 370 -10.94 -5.45 6.34
N GLU A 371 -11.92 -4.57 6.09
CA GLU A 371 -12.03 -3.27 6.77
C GLU A 371 -12.27 -3.41 8.29
N ALA A 372 -12.73 -4.56 8.76
CA ALA A 372 -13.12 -4.79 10.16
C ALA A 372 -12.38 -5.98 10.80
N GLY A 373 -11.16 -6.25 10.37
CA GLY A 373 -10.33 -7.29 10.94
C GLY A 373 -10.16 -8.52 10.04
N LEU A 374 -9.90 -9.67 10.65
CA LEU A 374 -9.46 -10.91 9.99
C LEU A 374 -10.55 -11.98 10.00
N TYR A 375 -10.66 -12.72 8.90
CA TYR A 375 -11.47 -13.92 8.75
C TYR A 375 -10.63 -15.11 8.31
N ILE A 376 -11.07 -16.31 8.65
CA ILE A 376 -10.48 -17.60 8.28
C ILE A 376 -11.53 -18.50 7.63
N SER A 377 -11.12 -19.30 6.65
CA SER A 377 -11.93 -20.35 6.06
C SER A 377 -11.16 -21.65 5.98
N PHE A 378 -11.76 -22.79 6.38
CA PHE A 378 -11.17 -24.12 6.34
C PHE A 378 -11.65 -24.95 5.15
N ASN A 379 -12.38 -24.35 4.19
CA ASN A 379 -13.04 -25.09 3.12
C ASN A 379 -13.04 -24.32 1.77
N GLY A 380 -11.95 -23.66 1.45
CA GLY A 380 -11.77 -22.97 0.18
C GLY A 380 -12.68 -21.76 -0.01
N GLY A 381 -13.01 -21.06 1.09
CA GLY A 381 -13.86 -19.88 1.08
C GLY A 381 -15.37 -20.18 1.00
N VAL A 382 -15.79 -21.45 1.11
CA VAL A 382 -17.22 -21.80 1.15
C VAL A 382 -17.91 -21.18 2.35
N PHE A 383 -17.21 -21.16 3.49
CA PHE A 383 -17.67 -20.50 4.70
C PHE A 383 -16.52 -19.83 5.44
N TRP A 384 -16.74 -18.60 5.91
CA TRP A 384 -15.77 -17.80 6.64
C TRP A 384 -16.19 -17.62 8.10
N GLN A 385 -15.20 -17.57 8.98
CA GLN A 385 -15.36 -17.30 10.40
C GLN A 385 -14.44 -16.15 10.81
N LYS A 386 -14.93 -15.26 11.68
CA LYS A 386 -14.11 -14.17 12.20
C LYS A 386 -13.05 -14.73 13.15
N ILE A 387 -11.81 -14.31 12.94
CA ILE A 387 -10.68 -14.61 13.81
C ILE A 387 -9.97 -13.29 14.15
N GLN A 388 -10.17 -12.80 15.36
CA GLN A 388 -9.62 -11.49 15.74
C GLN A 388 -8.47 -11.61 16.73
N LEU A 389 -8.52 -12.60 17.64
CA LEU A 389 -7.54 -12.78 18.71
C LEU A 389 -7.26 -11.42 19.41
N ASN A 390 -5.98 -11.05 19.55
CA ASN A 390 -5.56 -9.76 20.12
C ASN A 390 -5.29 -8.67 19.05
N LEU A 391 -5.54 -8.95 17.77
CA LEU A 391 -5.43 -7.97 16.70
C LEU A 391 -6.48 -6.86 16.92
N PRO A 392 -6.13 -5.58 16.92
CA PRO A 392 -7.11 -4.50 16.97
C PRO A 392 -8.09 -4.56 15.79
N ILE A 393 -9.32 -4.08 15.99
CA ILE A 393 -10.26 -3.89 14.88
C ILE A 393 -9.75 -2.70 14.04
N VAL A 394 -9.16 -3.01 12.91
CA VAL A 394 -8.50 -2.08 12.01
C VAL A 394 -8.56 -2.66 10.59
N PRO A 395 -8.60 -1.82 9.54
CA PRO A 395 -8.49 -2.34 8.19
C PRO A 395 -7.17 -3.07 7.97
N ILE A 396 -7.25 -4.26 7.38
CA ILE A 396 -6.10 -5.07 6.98
C ILE A 396 -5.91 -4.88 5.48
N ASN A 397 -4.89 -4.12 5.11
CA ASN A 397 -4.65 -3.74 3.73
C ASN A 397 -4.05 -4.88 2.91
N ASP A 398 -3.17 -5.67 3.52
CA ASP A 398 -2.52 -6.82 2.87
C ASP A 398 -2.14 -7.89 3.89
N LEU A 399 -1.94 -9.11 3.39
CA LEU A 399 -1.50 -10.28 4.13
C LEU A 399 -0.38 -10.98 3.37
N THR A 400 0.54 -11.61 4.09
CA THR A 400 1.50 -12.57 3.52
C THR A 400 1.75 -13.69 4.52
N ILE A 401 2.16 -14.85 4.02
CA ILE A 401 2.55 -16.00 4.85
C ILE A 401 4.04 -16.24 4.65
N GLN A 402 4.81 -16.19 5.74
CA GLN A 402 6.22 -16.48 5.76
C GLN A 402 6.52 -17.56 6.79
N ASP A 403 7.19 -18.62 6.36
CA ASP A 403 7.36 -19.83 7.16
C ASP A 403 6.00 -20.33 7.65
N ASN A 404 5.74 -20.34 8.92
CA ASN A 404 4.46 -20.72 9.50
C ASN A 404 3.77 -19.53 10.22
N ASP A 405 4.05 -18.29 9.81
CA ASP A 405 3.49 -17.08 10.40
C ASP A 405 2.61 -16.35 9.38
N LEU A 406 1.48 -15.78 9.83
CA LEU A 406 0.64 -14.86 9.05
C LEU A 406 0.97 -13.43 9.42
N ILE A 407 1.40 -12.64 8.44
CA ILE A 407 1.76 -11.24 8.62
C ILE A 407 0.69 -10.34 8.00
N ALA A 408 0.22 -9.37 8.77
CA ALA A 408 -0.78 -8.39 8.35
C ALA A 408 -0.20 -6.98 8.29
N ALA A 409 -0.40 -6.31 7.13
CA ALA A 409 -0.23 -4.87 6.99
C ALA A 409 -1.56 -4.17 7.30
N THR A 410 -1.55 -3.24 8.25
CA THR A 410 -2.79 -2.58 8.70
C THR A 410 -2.82 -1.10 8.36
N ALA A 411 -4.02 -0.54 8.24
CA ALA A 411 -4.22 0.89 8.12
C ALA A 411 -4.36 1.52 9.51
N GLY A 412 -3.22 1.84 10.13
CA GLY A 412 -3.18 2.60 11.38
C GLY A 412 -2.70 1.85 12.63
N ARG A 413 -2.36 0.56 12.54
CA ARG A 413 -1.80 -0.22 13.66
C ARG A 413 -0.53 -0.99 13.30
N SER A 414 0.21 -0.52 12.29
CA SER A 414 1.50 -1.12 11.90
C SER A 414 1.37 -2.55 11.35
N PHE A 415 2.44 -3.33 11.41
CA PHE A 415 2.43 -4.75 11.09
C PHE A 415 2.05 -5.59 12.31
N TRP A 416 1.33 -6.69 12.05
CA TRP A 416 1.00 -7.71 13.05
C TRP A 416 1.42 -9.07 12.54
N ILE A 417 1.89 -9.92 13.44
CA ILE A 417 2.28 -11.30 13.14
C ILE A 417 1.47 -12.22 14.03
N LEU A 418 0.76 -13.16 13.42
CA LEU A 418 0.21 -14.32 14.08
C LEU A 418 1.20 -15.46 13.90
N ASP A 419 1.89 -15.80 14.99
CA ASP A 419 2.89 -16.86 15.03
C ASP A 419 2.22 -18.23 14.99
N ASP A 420 2.86 -19.19 14.30
CA ASP A 420 2.55 -20.62 14.33
C ASP A 420 1.13 -20.97 13.84
N LEU A 421 0.95 -20.92 12.52
CA LEU A 421 -0.30 -21.33 11.86
C LEU A 421 -0.56 -22.84 11.96
N GLY A 422 0.42 -23.65 12.40
CA GLY A 422 0.26 -25.09 12.61
C GLY A 422 -0.77 -25.46 13.68
N ALA A 423 -1.32 -24.46 14.41
CA ALA A 423 -2.42 -24.66 15.33
C ALA A 423 -3.80 -24.75 14.64
N PHE A 424 -3.89 -24.40 13.36
CA PHE A 424 -5.12 -24.43 12.54
C PHE A 424 -5.13 -25.59 11.58
#